data_4fc202cddf5fc1c965e3200f4ad9e966
#
_entry.id   4fc202cddf5fc1c965e3200f4ad9e966
#
_cell.length_a   1.000
_cell.length_b   1.000
_cell.length_c   1.000
_cell.angle_alpha   90.00
_cell.angle_beta   90.00
_cell.angle_gamma   90.00
#
_symmetry.space_group_name_H-M   'P 1'
#
loop_
_entity.id
_entity.type
_entity.pdbx_description
1 polymer ?
#
loop_
_entity_poly.entity_id
_entity_poly.type
_entity_poly.pdbx_seq_one_letter_code
_entity_poly.pdbx_strand_id
1 'polypeptide(L)'
;MDDRQILKDGFAQFVTAARELESGYAALKKRAAAVDLELQASNRALQQSLAEREAVFSALPIGLVALRGDGSQSTSNCEAERLISLAQDAGVDLLEGSVGEVVFDGTVVHVRRVDLPDGELVLLEDRSQLEKLEKKVQRLDRLAGLSELALGVAHEIKNPLNGVMGFANLLERSDDSATMRRYAGKISEGVRAVDEIVKSLLGFARPSNKPASFGRLDQVIDRVALAANLPRTRWQLRGASDALIDADALGRVMSNLIRNAVEASPSVRLSMDACVRGDELELLVEDDGPGVSEDLAKTVFEPFVSTKQRGTGLGLALSARVLSFLGGSLELLNPGERGACFRVRVPVVSASSGLMEASACAPALACC
;
A
#
# COMPACT_ATOMS: atom_id res chain seq x y z
N MET A 1 -4.98 102.17 45.40
CA MET A 1 -5.59 100.90 44.96
C MET A 1 -5.88 100.11 46.20
N ASP A 2 -7.11 99.74 46.40
CA ASP A 2 -7.59 99.17 47.65
C ASP A 2 -7.11 97.71 47.81
N ASP A 3 -6.18 97.47 48.78
CA ASP A 3 -5.60 96.12 49.06
C ASP A 3 -6.70 95.01 49.20
N ARG A 4 -7.87 95.46 49.62
CA ARG A 4 -9.04 94.60 49.76
C ARG A 4 -9.61 94.05 48.42
N GLN A 5 -9.41 94.78 47.30
CA GLN A 5 -9.83 94.39 45.99
C GLN A 5 -8.88 93.36 45.33
N ILE A 6 -7.59 93.59 45.55
CA ILE A 6 -6.53 92.67 45.10
C ILE A 6 -6.69 91.29 45.76
N LEU A 7 -6.99 91.30 47.09
CA LEU A 7 -7.23 90.02 47.80
C LEU A 7 -8.49 89.29 47.37
N LYS A 8 -9.58 90.00 47.04
CA LYS A 8 -10.80 89.42 46.51
C LYS A 8 -10.61 88.80 45.09
N ASP A 9 -9.89 89.50 44.23
CA ASP A 9 -9.62 89.03 42.88
C ASP A 9 -8.67 87.78 42.86
N GLY A 10 -7.64 87.83 43.79
CA GLY A 10 -6.73 86.68 44.00
C GLY A 10 -7.52 85.41 44.49
N PHE A 11 -8.42 85.67 45.51
CA PHE A 11 -9.23 84.57 46.05
C PHE A 11 -10.22 83.98 44.96
N ALA A 12 -10.82 84.87 44.17
CA ALA A 12 -11.72 84.43 43.06
C ALA A 12 -10.94 83.61 42.00
N GLN A 13 -9.70 84.04 41.66
CA GLN A 13 -8.87 83.23 40.75
C GLN A 13 -8.46 81.88 41.35
N PHE A 14 -8.10 81.84 42.65
CA PHE A 14 -7.80 80.59 43.34
C PHE A 14 -9.00 79.59 43.34
N VAL A 15 -10.20 80.12 43.68
CA VAL A 15 -11.42 79.28 43.64
C VAL A 15 -11.69 78.76 42.25
N THR A 16 -11.50 79.54 41.19
CA THR A 16 -11.69 79.14 39.81
C THR A 16 -10.65 78.07 39.44
N ALA A 17 -9.38 78.27 39.71
CA ALA A 17 -8.33 77.28 39.45
C ALA A 17 -8.52 75.98 40.25
N ALA A 18 -8.99 76.06 41.52
CA ALA A 18 -9.33 74.87 42.32
C ALA A 18 -10.47 74.06 41.68
N ARG A 19 -11.55 74.72 41.17
CA ARG A 19 -12.65 74.05 40.47
C ARG A 19 -12.21 73.43 39.15
N GLU A 20 -11.35 74.12 38.40
CA GLU A 20 -10.78 73.55 37.14
C GLU A 20 -9.96 72.31 37.42
N LEU A 21 -9.11 72.35 38.47
CA LEU A 21 -8.28 71.19 38.87
C LEU A 21 -9.18 70.02 39.33
N GLU A 22 -10.21 70.28 40.14
CA GLU A 22 -11.15 69.25 40.60
C GLU A 22 -11.91 68.62 39.44
N SER A 23 -12.38 69.42 38.48
CA SER A 23 -13.01 68.95 37.26
C SER A 23 -12.07 68.13 36.40
N GLY A 24 -10.82 68.62 36.23
CA GLY A 24 -9.78 67.87 35.46
C GLY A 24 -9.41 66.53 36.13
N TYR A 25 -9.30 66.53 37.47
CA TYR A 25 -9.05 65.30 38.22
C TYR A 25 -10.21 64.27 38.07
N ALA A 26 -11.45 64.74 38.21
CA ALA A 26 -12.65 63.90 38.01
C ALA A 26 -12.72 63.31 36.59
N ALA A 27 -12.43 64.12 35.57
CA ALA A 27 -12.37 63.66 34.17
C ALA A 27 -11.26 62.64 33.95
N LEU A 28 -10.07 62.85 34.51
CA LEU A 28 -8.95 61.94 34.43
C LEU A 28 -9.25 60.58 35.11
N LYS A 29 -9.86 60.64 36.32
CA LYS A 29 -10.29 59.45 37.07
C LYS A 29 -11.33 58.64 36.30
N LYS A 30 -12.29 59.33 35.65
CA LYS A 30 -13.32 58.67 34.81
C LYS A 30 -12.68 58.03 33.58
N ARG A 31 -11.70 58.68 32.98
CA ARG A 31 -10.94 58.13 31.81
C ARG A 31 -10.12 56.92 32.20
N ALA A 32 -9.41 56.98 33.34
CA ALA A 32 -8.62 55.83 33.85
C ALA A 32 -9.52 54.61 34.12
N ALA A 33 -10.68 54.82 34.77
CA ALA A 33 -11.65 53.74 35.00
C ALA A 33 -12.22 53.14 33.71
N ALA A 34 -12.43 53.95 32.66
CA ALA A 34 -12.85 53.45 31.36
C ALA A 34 -11.80 52.62 30.68
N VAL A 35 -10.54 53.06 30.71
CA VAL A 35 -9.37 52.31 30.16
C VAL A 35 -9.16 50.97 30.88
N ASP A 36 -9.28 51.00 32.24
CA ASP A 36 -9.17 49.73 33.01
C ASP A 36 -10.25 48.72 32.64
N LEU A 37 -11.48 49.20 32.44
CA LEU A 37 -12.59 48.30 32.03
C LEU A 37 -12.37 47.73 30.64
N GLU A 38 -11.91 48.54 29.68
CA GLU A 38 -11.57 48.12 28.33
C GLU A 38 -10.44 47.10 28.31
N LEU A 39 -9.35 47.37 29.09
CA LEU A 39 -8.23 46.46 29.26
C LEU A 39 -8.66 45.10 29.84
N GLN A 40 -9.51 45.12 30.87
CA GLN A 40 -10.05 43.89 31.44
C GLN A 40 -10.90 43.11 30.45
N ALA A 41 -11.73 43.79 29.64
CA ALA A 41 -12.53 43.12 28.59
C ALA A 41 -11.62 42.53 27.52
N SER A 42 -10.63 43.27 27.06
CA SER A 42 -9.65 42.79 26.07
C SER A 42 -8.86 41.57 26.59
N ASN A 43 -8.37 41.63 27.84
CA ASN A 43 -7.67 40.50 28.46
C ASN A 43 -8.55 39.26 28.59
N ARG A 44 -9.84 39.40 28.96
CA ARG A 44 -10.77 38.25 29.01
C ARG A 44 -11.02 37.66 27.64
N ALA A 45 -11.22 38.49 26.61
CA ALA A 45 -11.42 38.03 25.25
C ALA A 45 -10.17 37.29 24.72
N LEU A 46 -8.98 37.80 25.02
CA LEU A 46 -7.71 37.15 24.66
C LEU A 46 -7.55 35.79 25.36
N GLN A 47 -7.79 35.73 26.66
CA GLN A 47 -7.74 34.48 27.43
C GLN A 47 -8.73 33.45 26.91
N GLN A 48 -9.96 33.86 26.59
CA GLN A 48 -10.95 32.98 26.01
C GLN A 48 -10.51 32.44 24.63
N SER A 49 -9.98 33.31 23.76
CA SER A 49 -9.48 32.91 22.44
C SER A 49 -8.29 31.95 22.55
N LEU A 50 -7.38 32.16 23.51
CA LEU A 50 -6.26 31.24 23.77
C LEU A 50 -6.78 29.87 24.25
N ALA A 51 -7.72 29.85 25.20
CA ALA A 51 -8.29 28.62 25.73
C ALA A 51 -9.03 27.82 24.62
N GLU A 52 -9.77 28.51 23.75
CA GLU A 52 -10.42 27.87 22.60
C GLU A 52 -9.41 27.25 21.63
N ARG A 53 -8.34 27.97 21.30
CA ARG A 53 -7.26 27.44 20.44
C ARG A 53 -6.57 26.23 21.06
N GLU A 54 -6.29 26.27 22.35
CA GLU A 54 -5.64 25.17 23.06
C GLU A 54 -6.55 23.95 23.15
N ALA A 55 -7.85 24.15 23.38
CA ALA A 55 -8.83 23.06 23.34
C ALA A 55 -8.92 22.39 21.98
N VAL A 56 -8.96 23.18 20.90
CA VAL A 56 -8.94 22.64 19.52
C VAL A 56 -7.66 21.88 19.25
N PHE A 57 -6.50 22.45 19.58
CA PHE A 57 -5.18 21.86 19.38
C PHE A 57 -5.05 20.51 20.11
N SER A 58 -5.53 20.44 21.36
CA SER A 58 -5.51 19.20 22.15
C SER A 58 -6.51 18.14 21.69
N ALA A 59 -7.62 18.55 21.08
CA ALA A 59 -8.67 17.63 20.60
C ALA A 59 -8.44 17.07 19.19
N LEU A 60 -7.40 17.53 18.49
CA LEU A 60 -7.09 17.03 17.14
C LEU A 60 -6.67 15.55 17.20
N PRO A 61 -7.24 14.68 16.33
CA PRO A 61 -6.89 13.26 16.27
C PRO A 61 -5.58 13.00 15.50
N ILE A 62 -4.78 14.02 15.29
CA ILE A 62 -3.47 13.98 14.63
C ILE A 62 -2.46 14.52 15.62
N GLY A 63 -1.38 13.79 15.84
CA GLY A 63 -0.25 14.26 16.64
C GLY A 63 0.46 15.40 15.91
N LEU A 64 0.61 16.52 16.62
CA LEU A 64 1.32 17.70 16.13
C LEU A 64 2.47 18.02 17.08
N VAL A 65 3.68 18.13 16.52
CA VAL A 65 4.89 18.52 17.23
C VAL A 65 5.56 19.66 16.49
N ALA A 66 5.70 20.81 17.14
CA ALA A 66 6.48 21.91 16.59
C ALA A 66 7.92 21.82 17.13
N LEU A 67 8.89 21.77 16.23
CA LEU A 67 10.32 21.79 16.51
C LEU A 67 10.90 23.15 16.16
N ARG A 68 11.82 23.67 16.99
CA ARG A 68 12.59 24.86 16.66
C ARG A 68 13.71 24.55 15.69
N GLY A 69 14.34 25.57 15.13
CA GLY A 69 15.48 25.42 14.22
C GLY A 69 16.71 24.71 14.81
N ASP A 70 16.78 24.59 16.15
CA ASP A 70 17.81 23.80 16.88
C ASP A 70 17.39 22.33 17.09
N GLY A 71 16.21 21.91 16.58
CA GLY A 71 15.65 20.57 16.77
C GLY A 71 14.95 20.35 18.10
N SER A 72 14.93 21.34 19.01
CA SER A 72 14.23 21.21 20.28
C SER A 72 12.72 21.31 20.10
N GLN A 73 11.96 20.47 20.85
CA GLN A 73 10.50 20.50 20.84
C GLN A 73 10.00 21.81 21.48
N SER A 74 9.14 22.52 20.77
CA SER A 74 8.52 23.76 21.22
C SER A 74 7.14 23.50 21.83
N THR A 75 6.31 22.70 21.14
CA THR A 75 4.91 22.44 21.52
C THR A 75 4.49 21.09 20.96
N SER A 76 3.68 20.35 21.73
CA SER A 76 3.02 19.11 21.28
C SER A 76 1.56 19.08 21.74
N ASN A 77 0.71 18.36 21.05
CA ASN A 77 -0.64 18.05 21.51
C ASN A 77 -0.71 16.67 22.17
N CYS A 78 -1.82 16.37 22.84
CA CYS A 78 -2.02 15.11 23.56
C CYS A 78 -1.82 13.86 22.68
N GLU A 79 -2.25 13.91 21.44
CA GLU A 79 -2.11 12.78 20.52
C GLU A 79 -0.65 12.54 20.11
N ALA A 80 0.13 13.60 19.90
CA ALA A 80 1.56 13.49 19.65
C ALA A 80 2.29 12.84 20.84
N GLU A 81 2.00 13.29 22.05
CA GLU A 81 2.62 12.73 23.28
C GLU A 81 2.30 11.24 23.42
N ARG A 82 1.05 10.85 23.17
CA ARG A 82 0.62 9.44 23.16
C ARG A 82 1.41 8.60 22.16
N LEU A 83 1.51 9.06 20.90
CA LEU A 83 2.20 8.33 19.84
C LEU A 83 3.71 8.25 20.06
N ILE A 84 4.33 9.34 20.53
CA ILE A 84 5.75 9.37 20.85
C ILE A 84 6.07 8.42 22.01
N SER A 85 5.25 8.42 23.07
CA SER A 85 5.44 7.51 24.20
C SER A 85 5.37 6.05 23.75
N LEU A 86 4.36 5.68 22.93
CA LEU A 86 4.23 4.32 22.39
C LEU A 86 5.42 3.92 21.53
N ALA A 87 5.95 4.83 20.72
CA ALA A 87 7.11 4.57 19.87
C ALA A 87 8.39 4.41 20.67
N GLN A 88 8.58 5.25 21.72
CA GLN A 88 9.74 5.16 22.63
C GLN A 88 9.75 3.85 23.41
N ASP A 89 8.60 3.36 23.86
CA ASP A 89 8.47 2.05 24.52
C ASP A 89 8.90 0.90 23.59
N ALA A 90 8.68 1.07 22.27
CA ALA A 90 9.12 0.14 21.23
C ALA A 90 10.57 0.40 20.75
N GLY A 91 11.27 1.38 21.31
CA GLY A 91 12.65 1.76 20.91
C GLY A 91 12.73 2.50 19.58
N VAL A 92 11.65 3.15 19.14
CA VAL A 92 11.57 3.90 17.87
C VAL A 92 11.48 5.40 18.17
N ASP A 93 12.27 6.20 17.47
CA ASP A 93 12.16 7.66 17.51
C ASP A 93 11.39 8.16 16.28
N LEU A 94 10.23 8.77 16.52
CA LEU A 94 9.39 9.37 15.48
C LEU A 94 9.84 10.78 15.07
N LEU A 95 10.70 11.40 15.87
CA LEU A 95 11.16 12.79 15.66
C LEU A 95 12.49 12.86 14.93
N GLU A 96 13.31 11.79 14.94
CA GLU A 96 14.57 11.73 14.19
C GLU A 96 14.37 11.21 12.77
N GLY A 97 14.44 12.11 11.77
CA GLY A 97 14.76 11.80 10.37
C GLY A 97 13.71 11.07 9.54
N SER A 98 12.68 10.49 10.11
CA SER A 98 11.73 9.64 9.38
C SER A 98 10.62 10.46 8.70
N VAL A 99 10.45 10.29 7.39
CA VAL A 99 9.26 10.75 6.64
C VAL A 99 8.63 9.51 6.02
N GLY A 100 7.31 9.35 6.15
CA GLY A 100 6.59 8.19 5.63
C GLY A 100 6.01 7.31 6.73
N GLU A 101 5.81 6.03 6.44
CA GLU A 101 5.20 5.09 7.37
C GLU A 101 6.24 4.45 8.30
N VAL A 102 5.98 4.54 9.59
CA VAL A 102 6.77 3.90 10.66
C VAL A 102 5.89 2.88 11.35
N VAL A 103 6.37 1.63 11.43
CA VAL A 103 5.62 0.52 12.03
C VAL A 103 6.34 0.02 13.28
N PHE A 104 5.63 -0.04 14.40
CA PHE A 104 6.13 -0.58 15.66
C PHE A 104 4.97 -1.20 16.47
N ASP A 105 5.19 -2.34 17.08
CA ASP A 105 4.22 -3.10 17.90
C ASP A 105 2.79 -3.20 17.33
N GLY A 106 2.68 -3.30 15.98
CA GLY A 106 1.39 -3.37 15.30
C GLY A 106 0.65 -2.03 15.17
N THR A 107 1.31 -0.94 15.57
CA THR A 107 0.89 0.44 15.33
C THR A 107 1.56 0.96 14.07
N VAL A 108 0.80 1.62 13.21
CA VAL A 108 1.28 2.24 11.97
C VAL A 108 1.07 3.74 12.07
N VAL A 109 2.17 4.47 12.11
CA VAL A 109 2.16 5.93 12.19
C VAL A 109 2.72 6.51 10.90
N HIS A 110 1.95 7.38 10.25
CA HIS A 110 2.42 8.13 9.10
C HIS A 110 3.01 9.46 9.57
N VAL A 111 4.31 9.65 9.33
CA VAL A 111 5.07 10.84 9.72
C VAL A 111 5.20 11.77 8.52
N ARG A 112 4.76 13.01 8.67
CA ARG A 112 4.94 14.08 7.68
C ARG A 112 5.62 15.27 8.33
N ARG A 113 6.46 15.96 7.57
CA ARG A 113 7.17 17.17 8.02
C ARG A 113 6.81 18.35 7.14
N VAL A 114 6.64 19.49 7.75
CA VAL A 114 6.29 20.75 7.10
C VAL A 114 7.21 21.84 7.64
N ASP A 115 7.94 22.49 6.77
CA ASP A 115 8.82 23.59 7.13
C ASP A 115 8.00 24.80 7.60
N LEU A 116 8.42 25.38 8.73
CA LEU A 116 7.91 26.63 9.27
C LEU A 116 9.03 27.69 9.24
N PRO A 117 8.69 29.01 9.26
CA PRO A 117 9.70 30.07 9.23
C PRO A 117 10.75 29.98 10.35
N ASP A 118 10.37 29.47 11.54
CA ASP A 118 11.20 29.39 12.73
C ASP A 118 11.49 27.94 13.16
N GLY A 119 11.29 26.95 12.27
CA GLY A 119 11.49 25.55 12.63
C GLY A 119 10.73 24.57 11.72
N GLU A 120 10.22 23.50 12.28
CA GLU A 120 9.53 22.41 11.55
C GLU A 120 8.29 21.94 12.32
N LEU A 121 7.23 21.59 11.59
CA LEU A 121 6.05 20.94 12.15
C LEU A 121 6.06 19.46 11.73
N VAL A 122 6.06 18.57 12.70
CA VAL A 122 5.94 17.12 12.52
C VAL A 122 4.48 16.72 12.77
N LEU A 123 3.88 16.08 11.78
CA LEU A 123 2.53 15.52 11.86
C LEU A 123 2.64 14.00 12.01
N LEU A 124 1.96 13.46 13.01
CA LEU A 124 1.91 12.04 13.34
C LEU A 124 0.46 11.55 13.20
N GLU A 125 0.18 10.74 12.19
CA GLU A 125 -1.15 10.20 11.92
C GLU A 125 -1.19 8.70 12.25
N ASP A 126 -2.01 8.27 13.23
CA ASP A 126 -2.23 6.87 13.55
C ASP A 126 -3.12 6.23 12.48
N ARG A 127 -2.54 5.45 11.58
CA ARG A 127 -3.23 4.72 10.51
C ARG A 127 -3.53 3.27 10.84
N SER A 128 -3.26 2.83 12.06
CA SER A 128 -3.41 1.43 12.47
C SER A 128 -4.82 0.87 12.23
N GLN A 129 -5.85 1.67 12.49
CA GLN A 129 -7.25 1.27 12.25
C GLN A 129 -7.57 1.20 10.76
N LEU A 130 -7.12 2.18 9.98
CA LEU A 130 -7.32 2.24 8.54
C LEU A 130 -6.66 1.02 7.88
N GLU A 131 -5.41 0.74 8.21
CA GLU A 131 -4.67 -0.40 7.67
C GLU A 131 -5.32 -1.76 8.03
N LYS A 132 -5.83 -1.89 9.27
CA LYS A 132 -6.59 -3.09 9.69
C LYS A 132 -7.88 -3.25 8.89
N LEU A 133 -8.58 -2.15 8.60
CA LEU A 133 -9.79 -2.17 7.78
C LEU A 133 -9.48 -2.51 6.32
N GLU A 134 -8.45 -1.91 5.74
CA GLU A 134 -8.00 -2.21 4.38
C GLU A 134 -7.62 -3.69 4.22
N LYS A 135 -6.82 -4.22 5.16
CA LYS A 135 -6.48 -5.66 5.20
C LYS A 135 -7.72 -6.55 5.33
N LYS A 136 -8.72 -6.10 6.11
CA LYS A 136 -9.99 -6.84 6.24
C LYS A 136 -10.83 -6.80 4.97
N VAL A 137 -10.92 -5.65 4.31
CA VAL A 137 -11.61 -5.51 3.02
C VAL A 137 -10.93 -6.37 1.96
N GLN A 138 -9.62 -6.29 1.81
CA GLN A 138 -8.86 -7.14 0.89
C GLN A 138 -9.09 -8.64 1.16
N ARG A 139 -9.18 -9.03 2.44
CA ARG A 139 -9.50 -10.41 2.79
C ARG A 139 -10.91 -10.81 2.38
N LEU A 140 -11.90 -9.93 2.57
CA LEU A 140 -13.29 -10.18 2.17
C LEU A 140 -13.41 -10.26 0.65
N ASP A 141 -12.73 -9.40 -0.10
CA ASP A 141 -12.70 -9.43 -1.56
C ASP A 141 -12.09 -10.74 -2.09
N ARG A 142 -11.00 -11.22 -1.44
CA ARG A 142 -10.42 -12.53 -1.77
C ARG A 142 -11.42 -13.67 -1.51
N LEU A 143 -12.16 -13.62 -0.39
CA LEU A 143 -13.17 -14.62 -0.06
C LEU A 143 -14.39 -14.53 -1.00
N ALA A 144 -14.83 -13.34 -1.38
CA ALA A 144 -15.89 -13.16 -2.37
C ALA A 144 -15.50 -13.78 -3.72
N GLY A 145 -14.24 -13.54 -4.14
CA GLY A 145 -13.70 -14.18 -5.33
C GLY A 145 -13.63 -15.71 -5.28
N LEU A 146 -13.39 -16.28 -4.11
CA LEU A 146 -13.47 -17.74 -3.94
C LEU A 146 -14.91 -18.26 -4.03
N SER A 147 -15.90 -17.48 -3.56
CA SER A 147 -17.31 -17.88 -3.68
C SER A 147 -17.78 -17.98 -5.12
N GLU A 148 -17.35 -17.07 -5.99
CA GLU A 148 -17.64 -17.14 -7.43
C GLU A 148 -17.02 -18.38 -8.08
N LEU A 149 -15.86 -18.82 -7.57
CA LEU A 149 -15.14 -19.99 -8.04
C LEU A 149 -15.64 -21.31 -7.42
N ALA A 150 -16.38 -21.26 -6.31
CA ALA A 150 -16.69 -22.44 -5.49
C ALA A 150 -17.42 -23.55 -6.26
N LEU A 151 -18.35 -23.19 -7.13
CA LEU A 151 -19.09 -24.16 -7.93
C LEU A 151 -18.17 -24.85 -8.96
N GLY A 152 -17.34 -24.09 -9.65
CA GLY A 152 -16.37 -24.61 -10.61
C GLY A 152 -15.31 -25.46 -9.95
N VAL A 153 -14.78 -25.02 -8.78
CA VAL A 153 -13.83 -25.80 -7.96
C VAL A 153 -14.41 -27.15 -7.56
N ALA A 154 -15.68 -27.18 -7.11
CA ALA A 154 -16.34 -28.41 -6.73
C ALA A 154 -16.43 -29.38 -7.92
N HIS A 155 -16.74 -28.88 -9.12
CA HIS A 155 -16.75 -29.68 -10.35
C HIS A 155 -15.36 -30.19 -10.71
N GLU A 156 -14.34 -29.35 -10.65
CA GLU A 156 -12.95 -29.71 -10.98
C GLU A 156 -12.35 -30.71 -9.99
N ILE A 157 -12.70 -30.67 -8.72
CA ILE A 157 -12.30 -31.67 -7.72
C ILE A 157 -13.06 -32.99 -7.97
N LYS A 158 -14.37 -32.93 -8.27
CA LYS A 158 -15.21 -34.11 -8.50
C LYS A 158 -14.73 -34.92 -9.68
N ASN A 159 -14.26 -34.29 -10.75
CA ASN A 159 -13.81 -34.97 -11.96
C ASN A 159 -12.66 -35.96 -11.72
N PRO A 160 -11.49 -35.57 -11.19
CA PRO A 160 -10.42 -36.52 -10.89
C PRO A 160 -10.81 -37.52 -9.80
N LEU A 161 -11.66 -37.13 -8.81
CA LEU A 161 -12.14 -38.05 -7.79
C LEU A 161 -13.03 -39.15 -8.37
N ASN A 162 -13.88 -38.84 -9.33
CA ASN A 162 -14.68 -39.85 -10.07
C ASN A 162 -13.76 -40.84 -10.83
N GLY A 163 -12.68 -40.31 -11.43
CA GLY A 163 -11.65 -41.13 -12.06
C GLY A 163 -10.94 -42.05 -11.07
N VAL A 164 -10.54 -41.51 -9.91
CA VAL A 164 -9.91 -42.27 -8.81
C VAL A 164 -10.83 -43.40 -8.37
N MET A 165 -12.12 -43.11 -8.10
CA MET A 165 -13.12 -44.12 -7.73
C MET A 165 -13.31 -45.16 -8.79
N GLY A 166 -13.41 -44.75 -10.07
CA GLY A 166 -13.57 -45.68 -11.21
C GLY A 166 -12.38 -46.66 -11.32
N PHE A 167 -11.15 -46.14 -11.26
CA PHE A 167 -9.96 -46.99 -11.31
C PHE A 167 -9.76 -47.83 -10.02
N ALA A 168 -10.19 -47.38 -8.86
CA ALA A 168 -10.17 -48.18 -7.63
C ALA A 168 -11.13 -49.40 -7.76
N ASN A 169 -12.36 -49.18 -8.25
CA ASN A 169 -13.30 -50.27 -8.49
C ASN A 169 -12.80 -51.28 -9.54
N LEU A 170 -12.08 -50.81 -10.57
CA LEU A 170 -11.46 -51.68 -11.59
C LEU A 170 -10.26 -52.43 -11.00
N LEU A 171 -9.50 -51.83 -10.11
CA LEU A 171 -8.39 -52.46 -9.42
C LEU A 171 -8.84 -53.61 -8.53
N GLU A 172 -9.96 -53.45 -7.81
CA GLU A 172 -10.54 -54.49 -6.94
C GLU A 172 -11.01 -55.73 -7.75
N ARG A 173 -11.33 -55.56 -9.05
CA ARG A 173 -11.84 -56.63 -9.90
C ARG A 173 -10.76 -57.22 -10.81
N SER A 174 -9.53 -56.76 -10.72
CA SER A 174 -8.44 -57.18 -11.61
C SER A 174 -7.50 -58.16 -10.90
N ASP A 175 -7.24 -59.30 -11.52
CA ASP A 175 -6.25 -60.27 -11.04
C ASP A 175 -4.89 -60.17 -11.76
N ASP A 176 -4.81 -59.32 -12.81
CA ASP A 176 -3.59 -59.11 -13.58
C ASP A 176 -2.70 -58.04 -12.99
N SER A 177 -1.51 -58.42 -12.55
CA SER A 177 -0.53 -57.56 -11.91
C SER A 177 -0.10 -56.33 -12.75
N ALA A 178 -0.03 -56.45 -14.10
CA ALA A 178 0.33 -55.33 -14.98
C ALA A 178 -0.80 -54.31 -15.05
N THR A 179 -2.04 -54.78 -15.16
CA THR A 179 -3.26 -53.98 -15.19
C THR A 179 -3.48 -53.30 -13.85
N MET A 180 -3.24 -53.97 -12.70
CA MET A 180 -3.32 -53.40 -11.37
C MET A 180 -2.33 -52.23 -11.20
N ARG A 181 -1.09 -52.40 -11.64
CA ARG A 181 -0.07 -51.29 -11.57
C ARG A 181 -0.52 -50.09 -12.40
N ARG A 182 -1.11 -50.33 -13.58
CA ARG A 182 -1.62 -49.24 -14.44
C ARG A 182 -2.79 -48.51 -13.78
N TYR A 183 -3.70 -49.22 -13.12
CA TYR A 183 -4.82 -48.57 -12.40
C TYR A 183 -4.33 -47.83 -11.15
N ALA A 184 -3.40 -48.39 -10.39
CA ALA A 184 -2.78 -47.71 -9.27
C ALA A 184 -2.04 -46.41 -9.70
N GLY A 185 -1.37 -46.42 -10.86
CA GLY A 185 -0.80 -45.22 -11.47
C GLY A 185 -1.85 -44.14 -11.77
N LYS A 186 -3.02 -44.57 -12.34
CA LYS A 186 -4.11 -43.63 -12.64
C LYS A 186 -4.76 -43.05 -11.40
N ILE A 187 -4.90 -43.82 -10.33
CA ILE A 187 -5.35 -43.35 -9.01
C ILE A 187 -4.40 -42.30 -8.47
N SER A 188 -3.09 -42.59 -8.50
CA SER A 188 -2.04 -41.64 -8.03
C SER A 188 -2.03 -40.34 -8.85
N GLU A 189 -2.28 -40.40 -10.16
CA GLU A 189 -2.43 -39.23 -11.03
C GLU A 189 -3.63 -38.38 -10.61
N GLY A 190 -4.80 -38.99 -10.37
CA GLY A 190 -6.02 -38.31 -9.97
C GLY A 190 -5.87 -37.63 -8.59
N VAL A 191 -5.22 -38.28 -7.63
CA VAL A 191 -4.93 -37.68 -6.31
C VAL A 191 -4.03 -36.46 -6.44
N ARG A 192 -2.97 -36.53 -7.26
CA ARG A 192 -2.10 -35.39 -7.51
C ARG A 192 -2.84 -34.21 -8.14
N ALA A 193 -3.74 -34.48 -9.09
CA ALA A 193 -4.56 -33.44 -9.70
C ALA A 193 -5.42 -32.69 -8.66
N VAL A 194 -6.04 -33.43 -7.73
CA VAL A 194 -6.78 -32.82 -6.61
C VAL A 194 -5.86 -31.97 -5.71
N ASP A 195 -4.69 -32.49 -5.36
CA ASP A 195 -3.70 -31.79 -4.52
C ASP A 195 -3.23 -30.47 -5.16
N GLU A 196 -3.03 -30.46 -6.49
CA GLU A 196 -2.68 -29.23 -7.24
C GLU A 196 -3.82 -28.20 -7.23
N ILE A 197 -5.07 -28.60 -7.38
CA ILE A 197 -6.23 -27.71 -7.26
C ILE A 197 -6.27 -27.10 -5.86
N VAL A 198 -6.16 -27.93 -4.82
CA VAL A 198 -6.18 -27.48 -3.41
C VAL A 198 -5.01 -26.52 -3.12
N LYS A 199 -3.80 -26.83 -3.57
CA LYS A 199 -2.63 -25.96 -3.41
C LYS A 199 -2.81 -24.61 -4.10
N SER A 200 -3.37 -24.59 -5.29
CA SER A 200 -3.69 -23.37 -6.04
C SER A 200 -4.68 -22.50 -5.27
N LEU A 201 -5.75 -23.09 -4.74
CA LEU A 201 -6.75 -22.40 -3.92
C LEU A 201 -6.20 -21.88 -2.60
N LEU A 202 -5.43 -22.71 -1.88
CA LEU A 202 -4.82 -22.31 -0.62
C LEU A 202 -3.78 -21.20 -0.83
N GLY A 203 -3.04 -21.23 -1.93
CA GLY A 203 -2.11 -20.17 -2.31
C GLY A 203 -2.81 -18.83 -2.55
N PHE A 204 -4.06 -18.87 -3.03
CA PHE A 204 -4.91 -17.69 -3.20
C PHE A 204 -5.58 -17.25 -1.90
N ALA A 205 -6.09 -18.21 -1.10
CA ALA A 205 -6.85 -17.93 0.12
C ALA A 205 -5.98 -17.49 1.31
N ARG A 206 -4.72 -17.92 1.36
CA ARG A 206 -3.82 -17.54 2.45
C ARG A 206 -3.45 -16.08 2.31
N PRO A 207 -3.83 -15.21 3.28
CA PRO A 207 -3.16 -13.93 3.41
C PRO A 207 -1.67 -14.22 3.64
N SER A 208 -0.81 -13.53 2.94
CA SER A 208 0.58 -13.46 3.35
C SER A 208 0.57 -12.77 4.72
N ASN A 209 0.60 -13.55 5.81
CA ASN A 209 0.80 -12.99 7.17
C ASN A 209 2.26 -12.54 7.36
N LYS A 210 3.07 -12.71 6.32
CA LYS A 210 4.41 -12.12 6.27
C LYS A 210 4.28 -10.70 5.73
N PRO A 211 5.01 -9.75 6.29
CA PRO A 211 5.18 -8.44 5.64
C PRO A 211 5.57 -8.70 4.18
N ALA A 212 5.07 -7.89 3.27
CA ALA A 212 5.38 -8.00 1.85
C ALA A 212 6.90 -8.17 1.70
N SER A 213 7.33 -9.29 1.15
CA SER A 213 8.77 -9.52 0.95
C SER A 213 9.16 -8.85 -0.35
N PHE A 214 9.71 -7.65 -0.23
CA PHE A 214 10.26 -6.97 -1.39
C PHE A 214 11.56 -7.63 -1.83
N GLY A 215 11.72 -7.79 -3.13
CA GLY A 215 12.89 -8.40 -3.72
C GLY A 215 13.16 -7.90 -5.12
N ARG A 216 14.39 -8.06 -5.59
CA ARG A 216 14.78 -7.69 -6.95
C ARG A 216 14.14 -8.62 -7.97
N LEU A 217 13.69 -8.06 -9.08
CA LEU A 217 13.07 -8.79 -10.18
C LEU A 217 13.93 -9.95 -10.69
N ASP A 218 15.24 -9.70 -10.92
CA ASP A 218 16.17 -10.73 -11.40
C ASP A 218 16.22 -11.96 -10.47
N GLN A 219 16.28 -11.73 -9.14
CA GLN A 219 16.33 -12.80 -8.15
C GLN A 219 15.02 -13.60 -8.09
N VAL A 220 13.88 -12.93 -8.28
CA VAL A 220 12.57 -13.60 -8.33
C VAL A 220 12.49 -14.50 -9.55
N ILE A 221 12.88 -14.01 -10.73
CA ILE A 221 12.84 -14.77 -11.97
C ILE A 221 13.82 -15.94 -11.93
N ASP A 222 15.07 -15.75 -11.47
CA ASP A 222 16.07 -16.81 -11.30
C ASP A 222 15.52 -17.95 -10.43
N ARG A 223 14.92 -17.63 -9.29
CA ARG A 223 14.34 -18.61 -8.36
C ARG A 223 13.20 -19.40 -9.00
N VAL A 224 12.31 -18.71 -9.72
CA VAL A 224 11.16 -19.35 -10.38
C VAL A 224 11.58 -20.21 -11.55
N ALA A 225 12.51 -19.74 -12.38
CA ALA A 225 13.06 -20.50 -13.51
C ALA A 225 13.76 -21.78 -13.04
N LEU A 226 14.53 -21.69 -11.95
CA LEU A 226 15.16 -22.87 -11.32
C LEU A 226 14.12 -23.88 -10.84
N ALA A 227 13.06 -23.42 -10.16
CA ALA A 227 11.97 -24.27 -9.69
C ALA A 227 11.19 -24.95 -10.84
N ALA A 228 11.11 -24.30 -12.00
CA ALA A 228 10.50 -24.84 -13.21
C ALA A 228 11.44 -25.73 -14.04
N ASN A 229 12.66 -25.99 -13.58
CA ASN A 229 13.73 -26.68 -14.33
C ASN A 229 14.04 -26.03 -15.69
N LEU A 230 13.88 -24.72 -15.82
CA LEU A 230 14.20 -23.96 -17.02
C LEU A 230 15.66 -23.49 -16.95
N PRO A 231 16.57 -24.04 -17.77
CA PRO A 231 17.96 -23.66 -17.71
C PRO A 231 18.18 -22.22 -18.17
N ARG A 232 19.17 -21.52 -17.60
CA ARG A 232 19.52 -20.12 -17.89
C ARG A 232 19.74 -19.82 -19.38
N THR A 233 20.13 -20.82 -20.15
CA THR A 233 20.34 -20.72 -21.60
C THR A 233 19.04 -20.58 -22.39
N ARG A 234 17.89 -20.81 -21.79
CA ARG A 234 16.57 -20.78 -22.44
C ARG A 234 15.73 -19.57 -22.08
N TRP A 235 16.25 -18.67 -21.26
CA TRP A 235 15.55 -17.44 -20.94
C TRP A 235 16.50 -16.26 -20.81
N GLN A 236 15.98 -15.07 -21.03
CA GLN A 236 16.69 -13.81 -20.91
C GLN A 236 15.80 -12.78 -20.24
N LEU A 237 16.41 -11.90 -19.44
CA LEU A 237 15.77 -10.74 -18.84
C LEU A 237 16.56 -9.51 -19.26
N ARG A 238 15.86 -8.51 -19.79
CA ARG A 238 16.42 -7.23 -20.22
C ARG A 238 15.75 -6.07 -19.46
N GLY A 239 16.39 -4.91 -19.46
CA GLY A 239 15.84 -3.67 -18.88
C GLY A 239 15.98 -3.61 -17.36
N ALA A 240 14.94 -3.16 -16.65
CA ALA A 240 14.93 -2.86 -15.22
C ALA A 240 14.95 -4.14 -14.34
N SER A 241 16.02 -4.92 -14.43
CA SER A 241 16.17 -6.20 -13.73
C SER A 241 16.34 -6.08 -12.21
N ASP A 242 16.69 -4.91 -11.71
CA ASP A 242 16.92 -4.58 -10.30
C ASP A 242 15.71 -3.93 -9.62
N ALA A 243 14.57 -3.76 -10.33
CA ALA A 243 13.34 -3.21 -9.78
C ALA A 243 12.91 -3.97 -8.51
N LEU A 244 12.56 -3.23 -7.46
CA LEU A 244 12.04 -3.78 -6.21
C LEU A 244 10.54 -3.97 -6.32
N ILE A 245 10.10 -5.22 -6.14
CA ILE A 245 8.70 -5.64 -6.30
C ILE A 245 8.28 -6.57 -5.15
N ASP A 246 6.96 -6.81 -5.01
CA ASP A 246 6.47 -7.89 -4.14
C ASP A 246 6.92 -9.25 -4.70
N ALA A 247 7.97 -9.80 -4.07
CA ALA A 247 8.64 -11.02 -4.53
C ALA A 247 7.76 -12.27 -4.45
N ASP A 248 6.83 -12.33 -3.50
CA ASP A 248 5.93 -13.47 -3.31
C ASP A 248 4.77 -13.43 -4.30
N ALA A 249 4.20 -12.27 -4.54
CA ALA A 249 3.09 -12.10 -5.47
C ALA A 249 3.56 -12.27 -6.92
N LEU A 250 4.59 -11.53 -7.34
CA LEU A 250 5.14 -11.67 -8.70
C LEU A 250 5.74 -13.05 -8.92
N GLY A 251 6.39 -13.63 -7.92
CA GLY A 251 6.93 -15.00 -8.00
C GLY A 251 5.85 -16.03 -8.32
N ARG A 252 4.64 -15.91 -7.77
CA ARG A 252 3.50 -16.78 -8.11
C ARG A 252 3.03 -16.59 -9.55
N VAL A 253 2.89 -15.35 -10.00
CA VAL A 253 2.50 -15.04 -11.39
C VAL A 253 3.53 -15.58 -12.37
N MET A 254 4.80 -15.29 -12.15
CA MET A 254 5.89 -15.77 -13.00
C MET A 254 6.03 -17.31 -13.00
N SER A 255 5.85 -17.95 -11.84
CA SER A 255 5.82 -19.41 -11.75
C SER A 255 4.71 -20.02 -12.63
N ASN A 256 3.54 -19.39 -12.67
CA ASN A 256 2.45 -19.84 -13.53
C ASN A 256 2.75 -19.62 -15.02
N LEU A 257 3.23 -18.43 -15.41
CA LEU A 257 3.55 -18.12 -16.81
C LEU A 257 4.67 -19.01 -17.33
N ILE A 258 5.77 -19.17 -16.59
CA ILE A 258 6.90 -20.01 -16.96
C ILE A 258 6.48 -21.47 -17.06
N ARG A 259 5.70 -21.97 -16.10
CA ARG A 259 5.16 -23.34 -16.15
C ARG A 259 4.26 -23.54 -17.35
N ASN A 260 3.38 -22.58 -17.66
CA ASN A 260 2.52 -22.67 -18.84
C ASN A 260 3.32 -22.76 -20.14
N ALA A 261 4.37 -21.99 -20.28
CA ALA A 261 5.26 -22.03 -21.44
C ALA A 261 6.01 -23.35 -21.55
N VAL A 262 6.60 -23.86 -20.46
CA VAL A 262 7.32 -25.15 -20.42
C VAL A 262 6.39 -26.35 -20.72
N GLU A 263 5.16 -26.30 -20.22
CA GLU A 263 4.14 -27.33 -20.50
C GLU A 263 3.64 -27.29 -21.94
N ALA A 264 3.55 -26.09 -22.55
CA ALA A 264 3.15 -25.95 -23.96
C ALA A 264 4.24 -26.43 -24.91
N SER A 265 5.52 -26.23 -24.58
CA SER A 265 6.66 -26.69 -25.36
C SER A 265 7.86 -27.01 -24.44
N PRO A 266 8.30 -28.29 -24.37
CA PRO A 266 9.45 -28.67 -23.54
C PRO A 266 10.77 -28.00 -23.95
N SER A 267 10.88 -27.49 -25.17
CA SER A 267 12.04 -26.79 -25.71
C SER A 267 11.91 -25.26 -25.72
N VAL A 268 10.88 -24.73 -25.07
CA VAL A 268 10.54 -23.30 -25.06
C VAL A 268 11.72 -22.41 -24.68
N ARG A 269 11.78 -21.26 -25.32
CA ARG A 269 12.63 -20.13 -24.95
C ARG A 269 11.75 -18.99 -24.49
N LEU A 270 12.18 -18.27 -23.46
CA LEU A 270 11.47 -17.13 -22.90
C LEU A 270 12.31 -15.85 -23.06
N SER A 271 11.68 -14.81 -23.55
CA SER A 271 12.20 -13.44 -23.51
C SER A 271 11.38 -12.62 -22.54
N MET A 272 12.06 -11.90 -21.67
CA MET A 272 11.43 -11.01 -20.69
C MET A 272 12.06 -9.63 -20.81
N ASP A 273 11.21 -8.62 -21.02
CA ASP A 273 11.63 -7.22 -21.12
C ASP A 273 10.95 -6.40 -20.05
N ALA A 274 11.75 -5.81 -19.15
CA ALA A 274 11.29 -5.07 -17.99
C ALA A 274 11.53 -3.57 -18.15
N CYS A 275 10.50 -2.75 -17.95
CA CYS A 275 10.58 -1.30 -18.00
C CYS A 275 9.83 -0.69 -16.80
N VAL A 276 10.47 0.22 -16.06
CA VAL A 276 9.82 0.99 -14.99
C VAL A 276 9.35 2.32 -15.56
N ARG A 277 8.06 2.64 -15.36
CA ARG A 277 7.43 3.89 -15.77
C ARG A 277 6.73 4.52 -14.57
N GLY A 278 7.34 5.54 -13.99
CA GLY A 278 6.87 6.10 -12.73
C GLY A 278 6.95 5.07 -11.60
N ASP A 279 5.84 4.80 -10.95
CA ASP A 279 5.75 3.84 -9.84
C ASP A 279 5.29 2.44 -10.28
N GLU A 280 5.34 2.13 -11.58
CA GLU A 280 4.87 0.86 -12.13
C GLU A 280 5.97 0.16 -12.93
N LEU A 281 6.15 -1.15 -12.70
CA LEU A 281 6.93 -2.05 -13.54
C LEU A 281 6.02 -2.65 -14.60
N GLU A 282 6.39 -2.47 -15.87
CA GLU A 282 5.83 -3.22 -17.00
C GLU A 282 6.83 -4.31 -17.39
N LEU A 283 6.40 -5.58 -17.32
CA LEU A 283 7.18 -6.75 -17.70
C LEU A 283 6.48 -7.47 -18.86
N LEU A 284 7.11 -7.52 -20.01
CA LEU A 284 6.68 -8.34 -21.14
C LEU A 284 7.31 -9.73 -21.02
N VAL A 285 6.49 -10.77 -21.09
CA VAL A 285 6.92 -12.17 -21.02
C VAL A 285 6.50 -12.86 -22.29
N GLU A 286 7.45 -13.18 -23.15
CA GLU A 286 7.23 -13.80 -24.46
C GLU A 286 7.83 -15.20 -24.51
N ASP A 287 7.08 -16.16 -25.03
CA ASP A 287 7.53 -17.51 -25.32
C ASP A 287 7.50 -17.80 -26.84
N ASP A 288 8.31 -18.74 -27.28
CA ASP A 288 8.37 -19.23 -28.67
C ASP A 288 7.50 -20.48 -28.93
N GLY A 289 6.51 -20.70 -28.05
CA GLY A 289 5.60 -21.84 -28.08
C GLY A 289 4.54 -21.79 -29.19
N PRO A 290 3.48 -22.58 -29.06
CA PRO A 290 2.40 -22.64 -30.07
C PRO A 290 1.51 -21.38 -30.09
N GLY A 291 1.57 -20.53 -29.04
CA GLY A 291 0.71 -19.35 -28.88
C GLY A 291 -0.67 -19.68 -28.32
N VAL A 292 -1.55 -18.67 -28.32
CA VAL A 292 -2.93 -18.73 -27.83
C VAL A 292 -3.86 -18.31 -28.97
N SER A 293 -4.83 -19.17 -29.34
CA SER A 293 -5.78 -18.87 -30.41
C SER A 293 -6.66 -17.65 -30.06
N GLU A 294 -7.15 -16.93 -31.05
CA GLU A 294 -8.05 -15.78 -30.89
C GLU A 294 -9.32 -16.13 -30.08
N ASP A 295 -9.89 -17.31 -30.29
CA ASP A 295 -11.09 -17.74 -29.56
C ASP A 295 -10.78 -18.00 -28.08
N LEU A 296 -9.63 -18.61 -27.79
CA LEU A 296 -9.20 -18.87 -26.43
C LEU A 296 -8.78 -17.57 -25.72
N ALA A 297 -8.22 -16.62 -26.43
CA ALA A 297 -7.78 -15.34 -25.85
C ALA A 297 -8.90 -14.57 -25.17
N LYS A 298 -10.14 -14.70 -25.65
CA LYS A 298 -11.32 -14.04 -25.07
C LYS A 298 -11.67 -14.54 -23.68
N THR A 299 -11.32 -15.79 -23.37
CA THR A 299 -11.69 -16.48 -22.13
C THR A 299 -10.49 -17.01 -21.36
N VAL A 300 -9.26 -16.78 -21.83
CA VAL A 300 -8.02 -17.36 -21.24
C VAL A 300 -7.80 -16.97 -19.78
N PHE A 301 -8.36 -15.84 -19.35
CA PHE A 301 -8.35 -15.37 -17.96
C PHE A 301 -9.59 -15.78 -17.16
N GLU A 302 -10.57 -16.44 -17.81
CA GLU A 302 -11.70 -17.00 -17.08
C GLU A 302 -11.28 -18.28 -16.34
N PRO A 303 -11.82 -18.49 -15.14
CA PRO A 303 -11.53 -19.71 -14.38
C PRO A 303 -11.95 -20.97 -15.12
N PHE A 304 -11.16 -22.03 -14.96
CA PHE A 304 -11.42 -23.38 -15.55
C PHE A 304 -11.30 -23.47 -17.06
N VAL A 305 -10.88 -22.42 -17.74
CA VAL A 305 -10.58 -22.47 -19.18
C VAL A 305 -9.18 -23.04 -19.39
N SER A 306 -9.08 -24.19 -20.04
CA SER A 306 -7.82 -24.87 -20.35
C SER A 306 -7.95 -25.72 -21.60
N THR A 307 -6.93 -25.68 -22.46
CA THR A 307 -6.77 -26.61 -23.60
C THR A 307 -6.01 -27.88 -23.24
N LYS A 308 -5.44 -27.94 -22.02
CA LYS A 308 -4.61 -29.04 -21.55
C LYS A 308 -5.50 -30.12 -20.92
N GLN A 309 -5.27 -31.40 -21.28
CA GLN A 309 -6.01 -32.55 -20.69
C GLN A 309 -5.87 -32.65 -19.16
N ARG A 310 -4.83 -32.07 -18.56
CA ARG A 310 -4.52 -32.07 -17.11
C ARG A 310 -4.42 -30.67 -16.52
N GLY A 311 -4.78 -29.63 -17.26
CA GLY A 311 -4.72 -28.27 -16.78
C GLY A 311 -5.98 -27.90 -16.01
N THR A 312 -5.85 -27.31 -14.81
CA THR A 312 -6.99 -26.87 -13.99
C THR A 312 -7.67 -25.61 -14.53
N GLY A 313 -7.05 -24.90 -15.49
CA GLY A 313 -7.57 -23.62 -15.99
C GLY A 313 -7.62 -22.48 -14.96
N LEU A 314 -7.08 -22.71 -13.75
CA LEU A 314 -7.08 -21.70 -12.69
C LEU A 314 -5.85 -20.78 -12.72
N GLY A 315 -4.78 -21.18 -13.36
CA GLY A 315 -3.49 -20.50 -13.25
C GLY A 315 -3.53 -19.03 -13.71
N LEU A 316 -3.99 -18.77 -14.94
CA LEU A 316 -4.04 -17.40 -15.49
C LEU A 316 -5.11 -16.55 -14.79
N ALA A 317 -6.28 -17.12 -14.49
CA ALA A 317 -7.34 -16.45 -13.74
C ALA A 317 -6.85 -15.96 -12.35
N LEU A 318 -6.17 -16.84 -11.60
CA LEU A 318 -5.60 -16.50 -10.31
C LEU A 318 -4.44 -15.50 -10.43
N SER A 319 -3.61 -15.60 -11.48
CA SER A 319 -2.53 -14.66 -11.73
C SER A 319 -3.06 -13.25 -12.02
N ALA A 320 -4.08 -13.12 -12.87
CA ALA A 320 -4.73 -11.85 -13.15
C ALA A 320 -5.33 -11.23 -11.87
N ARG A 321 -5.95 -12.06 -11.04
CA ARG A 321 -6.56 -11.61 -9.79
C ARG A 321 -5.50 -11.20 -8.74
N VAL A 322 -4.39 -11.92 -8.61
CA VAL A 322 -3.26 -11.53 -7.75
C VAL A 322 -2.72 -10.16 -8.15
N LEU A 323 -2.52 -9.91 -9.44
CA LEU A 323 -2.05 -8.63 -9.95
C LEU A 323 -3.06 -7.51 -9.71
N SER A 324 -4.35 -7.75 -9.96
CA SER A 324 -5.42 -6.78 -9.69
C SER A 324 -5.46 -6.35 -8.22
N PHE A 325 -5.23 -7.25 -7.26
CA PHE A 325 -5.15 -6.91 -5.83
C PHE A 325 -3.94 -6.04 -5.47
N LEU A 326 -2.89 -6.08 -6.28
CA LEU A 326 -1.72 -5.21 -6.14
C LEU A 326 -1.87 -3.87 -6.88
N GLY A 327 -3.02 -3.65 -7.53
CA GLY A 327 -3.23 -2.49 -8.41
C GLY A 327 -2.59 -2.64 -9.78
N GLY A 328 -2.14 -3.86 -10.15
CA GLY A 328 -1.55 -4.18 -11.44
C GLY A 328 -2.50 -4.89 -12.40
N SER A 329 -1.99 -5.41 -13.52
CA SER A 329 -2.77 -6.12 -14.54
C SER A 329 -1.97 -7.23 -15.23
N LEU A 330 -2.71 -8.17 -15.87
CA LEU A 330 -2.19 -9.21 -16.75
C LEU A 330 -2.98 -9.19 -18.06
N GLU A 331 -2.28 -9.06 -19.16
CA GLU A 331 -2.86 -8.97 -20.50
C GLU A 331 -2.14 -9.92 -21.48
N LEU A 332 -2.86 -10.50 -22.43
CA LEU A 332 -2.29 -11.20 -23.57
C LEU A 332 -2.24 -10.25 -24.77
N LEU A 333 -1.06 -10.04 -25.38
CA LEU A 333 -0.85 -9.00 -26.40
C LEU A 333 -1.02 -9.50 -27.84
N ASN A 334 -0.73 -10.78 -28.11
CA ASN A 334 -0.63 -11.34 -29.46
C ASN A 334 -1.50 -12.58 -29.65
N PRO A 335 -2.86 -12.46 -29.51
CA PRO A 335 -3.74 -13.59 -29.75
C PRO A 335 -3.69 -14.05 -31.22
N GLY A 336 -3.70 -15.36 -31.42
CA GLY A 336 -3.67 -15.96 -32.77
C GLY A 336 -2.28 -16.10 -33.39
N GLU A 337 -1.24 -15.53 -32.78
CA GLU A 337 0.13 -15.62 -33.29
C GLU A 337 0.89 -16.80 -32.67
N ARG A 338 2.03 -17.12 -33.29
CA ARG A 338 2.95 -18.10 -32.74
C ARG A 338 3.74 -17.49 -31.58
N GLY A 339 3.80 -18.22 -30.47
CA GLY A 339 4.29 -17.73 -29.19
C GLY A 339 3.22 -16.95 -28.43
N ALA A 340 3.30 -16.90 -27.13
CA ALA A 340 2.42 -16.06 -26.32
C ALA A 340 3.21 -14.92 -25.69
N CYS A 341 2.67 -13.71 -25.78
CA CYS A 341 3.24 -12.53 -25.17
C CYS A 341 2.30 -11.99 -24.10
N PHE A 342 2.69 -12.09 -22.84
CA PHE A 342 1.95 -11.56 -21.71
C PHE A 342 2.56 -10.28 -21.20
N ARG A 343 1.73 -9.26 -20.99
CA ARG A 343 2.10 -8.04 -20.28
C ARG A 343 1.68 -8.15 -18.82
N VAL A 344 2.65 -8.02 -17.92
CA VAL A 344 2.45 -7.97 -16.48
C VAL A 344 2.74 -6.55 -16.01
N ARG A 345 1.81 -5.91 -15.31
CA ARG A 345 2.03 -4.63 -14.65
C ARG A 345 1.91 -4.80 -13.15
N VAL A 346 2.85 -4.21 -12.41
CA VAL A 346 2.85 -4.24 -10.93
C VAL A 346 3.45 -2.94 -10.39
N PRO A 347 2.98 -2.44 -9.24
CA PRO A 347 3.64 -1.34 -8.56
C PRO A 347 5.08 -1.71 -8.18
N VAL A 348 6.00 -0.76 -8.31
CA VAL A 348 7.35 -0.86 -7.77
C VAL A 348 7.42 -0.11 -6.44
N VAL A 349 8.25 -0.60 -5.54
CA VAL A 349 8.60 0.15 -4.35
C VAL A 349 9.65 1.16 -4.74
N SER A 350 9.29 2.43 -4.83
CA SER A 350 10.26 3.50 -4.97
C SER A 350 11.10 3.53 -3.70
N ALA A 351 12.37 3.17 -3.81
CA ALA A 351 13.35 3.57 -2.83
C ALA A 351 13.35 5.10 -2.85
N SER A 352 12.77 5.70 -1.81
CA SER A 352 12.63 7.13 -1.65
C SER A 352 13.92 7.85 -2.03
N SER A 353 13.81 8.70 -3.06
CA SER A 353 14.63 9.88 -3.37
C SER A 353 16.14 9.72 -3.20
N GLY A 354 16.78 9.31 -4.27
CA GLY A 354 18.20 9.47 -4.51
C GLY A 354 18.53 9.11 -5.94
N LEU A 355 18.54 10.12 -6.83
CA LEU A 355 19.20 10.15 -8.12
C LEU A 355 19.24 8.83 -8.92
N MET A 356 18.29 8.63 -9.82
CA MET A 356 18.55 7.88 -11.05
C MET A 356 17.94 8.62 -12.24
N GLU A 357 18.84 9.16 -13.02
CA GLU A 357 18.59 9.68 -14.36
C GLU A 357 17.86 8.62 -15.19
N ALA A 358 16.82 9.07 -15.88
CA ALA A 358 16.08 8.30 -16.86
C ALA A 358 17.03 7.80 -17.96
N SER A 359 17.43 6.54 -17.89
CA SER A 359 17.95 5.83 -19.05
C SER A 359 16.78 5.70 -20.04
N ALA A 360 16.88 6.43 -21.14
CA ALA A 360 15.90 6.51 -22.20
C ALA A 360 15.56 5.10 -22.70
N CYS A 361 14.35 4.63 -22.38
CA CYS A 361 13.77 3.46 -23.02
C CYS A 361 13.43 3.83 -24.45
N ALA A 362 14.23 3.38 -25.40
CA ALA A 362 13.87 3.46 -26.82
C ALA A 362 12.58 2.66 -27.04
N PRO A 363 11.60 3.19 -27.77
CA PRO A 363 10.38 2.45 -28.03
C PRO A 363 10.69 1.26 -28.94
N ALA A 364 10.59 0.04 -28.39
CA ALA A 364 10.48 -1.16 -29.21
C ALA A 364 9.05 -1.20 -29.80
N LEU A 365 8.80 -0.28 -30.75
CA LEU A 365 7.69 -0.34 -31.68
C LEU A 365 8.19 -1.06 -32.92
N ALA A 366 8.08 -2.37 -32.93
CA ALA A 366 8.04 -3.20 -34.13
C ALA A 366 7.60 -4.62 -33.75
N CYS A 367 6.35 -4.78 -33.45
CA CYS A 367 5.63 -6.03 -33.70
C CYS A 367 4.41 -5.65 -34.55
N CYS A 368 4.60 -5.63 -35.86
CA CYS A 368 3.59 -5.88 -36.90
C CYS A 368 3.90 -7.21 -37.52
#